data_943246ca27136855bfc6972f5e79525d
#
_entry.id   943246ca27136855bfc6972f5e79525d
#
_cell.length_a   1.000
_cell.length_b   1.000
_cell.length_c   1.000
_cell.angle_alpha   90.00
_cell.angle_beta   90.00
_cell.angle_gamma   90.00
#
_symmetry.space_group_name_H-M   'P 1'
#
loop_
_entity.id
_entity.type
_entity.pdbx_description
1 polymer ?
#
loop_
_entity_poly.entity_id
_entity_poly.type
_entity_poly.pdbx_seq_one_letter_code
_entity_poly.pdbx_strand_id
1 'polypeptide(L)'
;GAWRLPGTNSAFRVGGYVRAAVVLNADVLDIPDRFIVGSIPIDQGDSDENAAQSSITANQSRLNFDFREPTEAGILRAFIEGDFTGNGDSFRLRHAFGQWNRILAGQTWSAFVDTSASPEGVDFEGLNGRVNVRQSQIRYSPEIGESFQFQLSLEDPNPQIQNGNGVTRVPDLVLAGRFQPHERLHVRAAFLGRQIRGQESLPDGSTANAGVDKEYAWGVSFSGSFAMPRFDKRDKFLFQLSKGNSIGRYVNDLSSTGNYDGIFNQKSRKLELFDVLAGYGSLQHWWMDDRSLRSNLTLGYVEIDNPSFVAGDAYKRTIRASANLLWNPTPHVDTGIEYLWGKRENKDGDSGEAKQLQMMIRYIF
;
A
#
# COMPACT_ATOMS: atom_id res chain seq x y z
N GLY A 1 -1.10 28.24 0.42
CA GLY A 1 -0.03 28.99 1.00
C GLY A 1 0.45 28.53 2.35
N ALA A 2 1.70 28.85 2.67
CA ALA A 2 2.23 28.66 4.01
C ALA A 2 2.18 29.99 4.77
N TRP A 3 1.90 29.94 6.08
CA TRP A 3 1.98 31.11 6.98
C TRP A 3 3.34 31.14 7.66
N ARG A 4 4.03 32.27 7.59
CA ARG A 4 5.24 32.49 8.38
C ARG A 4 4.83 32.83 9.83
N LEU A 5 5.44 32.14 10.78
CA LEU A 5 5.19 32.43 12.20
C LEU A 5 5.86 33.76 12.59
N PRO A 6 5.11 34.72 13.20
CA PRO A 6 5.66 36.01 13.59
C PRO A 6 6.89 35.87 14.48
N GLY A 7 7.94 36.65 14.22
CA GLY A 7 9.18 36.64 14.99
C GLY A 7 10.09 35.46 14.78
N THR A 8 9.79 34.57 13.81
CA THR A 8 10.59 33.38 13.48
C THR A 8 10.87 33.28 11.98
N ASN A 9 11.76 32.34 11.60
CA ASN A 9 11.94 31.94 10.20
C ASN A 9 11.10 30.71 9.84
N SER A 10 10.29 30.22 10.76
CA SER A 10 9.46 29.03 10.59
C SER A 10 8.24 29.31 9.73
N ALA A 11 7.81 28.32 8.96
CA ALA A 11 6.61 28.34 8.15
C ALA A 11 5.69 27.15 8.52
N PHE A 12 4.40 27.40 8.52
CA PHE A 12 3.36 26.42 8.80
C PHE A 12 2.34 26.39 7.67
N ARG A 13 1.95 25.21 7.24
CA ARG A 13 0.91 25.00 6.23
C ARG A 13 -0.11 23.97 6.73
N VAL A 14 -1.37 24.33 6.59
CA VAL A 14 -2.49 23.37 6.60
C VAL A 14 -2.79 22.99 5.16
N GLY A 15 -2.95 21.73 4.89
CA GLY A 15 -3.29 21.21 3.57
C GLY A 15 -4.15 19.96 3.67
N GLY A 16 -4.58 19.47 2.55
CA GLY A 16 -5.41 18.28 2.50
C GLY A 16 -6.39 18.33 1.34
N TYR A 17 -7.46 17.57 1.48
CA TYR A 17 -8.56 17.58 0.54
C TYR A 17 -9.85 17.04 1.19
N VAL A 18 -10.98 17.54 0.72
CA VAL A 18 -12.28 16.89 0.91
C VAL A 18 -12.55 16.01 -0.29
N ARG A 19 -12.95 14.78 -0.04
CA ARG A 19 -13.26 13.79 -1.09
C ARG A 19 -14.62 13.17 -0.84
N ALA A 20 -15.48 13.17 -1.89
CA ALA A 20 -16.66 12.34 -1.96
C ALA A 20 -16.41 11.23 -2.98
N ALA A 21 -16.76 10.00 -2.62
CA ALA A 21 -16.67 8.84 -3.49
C ALA A 21 -18.02 8.12 -3.53
N VAL A 22 -18.44 7.71 -4.73
CA VAL A 22 -19.58 6.85 -4.98
C VAL A 22 -19.04 5.52 -5.46
N VAL A 23 -19.47 4.42 -4.82
CA VAL A 23 -19.05 3.06 -5.12
C VAL A 23 -20.29 2.25 -5.47
N LEU A 24 -20.25 1.58 -6.61
CA LEU A 24 -21.33 0.72 -7.14
C LEU A 24 -20.73 -0.69 -7.30
N ASN A 25 -21.18 -1.62 -6.46
CA ASN A 25 -20.81 -3.03 -6.52
C ASN A 25 -21.82 -3.78 -7.39
N ALA A 26 -21.35 -4.52 -8.38
CA ALA A 26 -22.19 -5.44 -9.15
C ALA A 26 -22.34 -6.79 -8.45
N ASP A 27 -21.41 -7.11 -7.54
CA ASP A 27 -21.32 -8.39 -6.84
C ASP A 27 -21.24 -8.13 -5.32
N VAL A 28 -21.53 -9.12 -4.49
CA VAL A 28 -21.42 -9.01 -3.03
C VAL A 28 -19.95 -8.89 -2.63
N LEU A 29 -19.65 -7.88 -1.83
CA LEU A 29 -18.31 -7.69 -1.24
C LEU A 29 -18.44 -7.50 0.27
N ASP A 30 -17.56 -8.14 1.04
CA ASP A 30 -17.52 -7.98 2.50
C ASP A 30 -17.23 -6.54 2.93
N ILE A 31 -16.49 -5.79 2.09
CA ILE A 31 -16.14 -4.38 2.31
C ILE A 31 -16.57 -3.58 1.08
N PRO A 32 -17.80 -3.01 1.08
CA PRO A 32 -18.41 -2.44 -0.12
C PRO A 32 -17.88 -1.05 -0.52
N ASP A 33 -17.13 -0.34 0.34
CA ASP A 33 -16.65 1.03 0.10
C ASP A 33 -15.26 1.11 -0.58
N ARG A 34 -14.65 -0.06 -0.85
CA ARG A 34 -13.32 -0.20 -1.50
C ARG A 34 -13.18 -1.57 -2.16
N PHE A 35 -12.18 -1.73 -3.02
CA PHE A 35 -12.00 -2.96 -3.78
C PHE A 35 -10.81 -3.79 -3.28
N ILE A 36 -11.05 -4.62 -2.25
CA ILE A 36 -10.06 -5.57 -1.71
C ILE A 36 -10.27 -6.92 -2.37
N VAL A 37 -9.39 -7.29 -3.32
CA VAL A 37 -9.57 -8.51 -4.13
C VAL A 37 -9.47 -9.76 -3.27
N GLY A 38 -8.61 -9.77 -2.25
CA GLY A 38 -8.44 -10.87 -1.31
C GLY A 38 -9.66 -11.14 -0.42
N SER A 39 -10.61 -10.20 -0.34
CA SER A 39 -11.87 -10.38 0.41
C SER A 39 -13.06 -10.80 -0.46
N ILE A 40 -12.87 -11.00 -1.77
CA ILE A 40 -13.95 -11.48 -2.65
C ILE A 40 -14.42 -12.85 -2.17
N PRO A 41 -15.73 -13.04 -1.91
CA PRO A 41 -16.29 -14.33 -1.54
C PRO A 41 -16.07 -15.37 -2.63
N ILE A 42 -15.74 -16.61 -2.23
CA ILE A 42 -15.53 -17.72 -3.18
C ILE A 42 -16.85 -18.34 -3.59
N ASP A 43 -17.76 -18.50 -2.66
CA ASP A 43 -19.08 -19.12 -2.89
C ASP A 43 -20.14 -18.01 -2.98
N GLN A 44 -20.25 -17.42 -4.14
CA GLN A 44 -21.38 -16.54 -4.45
C GLN A 44 -22.52 -17.42 -4.95
N GLY A 45 -23.27 -18.06 -4.01
CA GLY A 45 -24.46 -18.85 -4.33
C GLY A 45 -25.39 -18.08 -5.26
N ASP A 46 -26.29 -18.78 -5.98
CA ASP A 46 -27.19 -18.22 -6.98
C ASP A 46 -27.76 -16.85 -6.57
N SER A 47 -27.39 -15.85 -7.35
CA SER A 47 -27.85 -14.45 -7.37
C SER A 47 -28.83 -14.05 -6.27
N ASP A 48 -28.31 -13.59 -5.15
CA ASP A 48 -29.11 -12.81 -4.21
C ASP A 48 -29.55 -11.52 -4.96
N GLU A 49 -30.84 -11.25 -5.05
CA GLU A 49 -31.39 -10.01 -5.63
C GLU A 49 -30.82 -8.74 -4.95
N ASN A 50 -30.16 -8.90 -3.78
CA ASN A 50 -29.49 -7.86 -3.03
C ASN A 50 -27.96 -7.77 -3.29
N ALA A 51 -27.43 -8.45 -4.30
CA ALA A 51 -25.99 -8.46 -4.60
C ALA A 51 -25.45 -7.08 -5.00
N ALA A 52 -26.25 -6.29 -5.74
CA ALA A 52 -25.88 -4.94 -6.15
C ALA A 52 -25.98 -3.96 -4.98
N GLN A 53 -24.85 -3.46 -4.52
CA GLN A 53 -24.78 -2.50 -3.42
C GLN A 53 -24.17 -1.18 -3.88
N SER A 54 -24.64 -0.08 -3.29
CA SER A 54 -24.05 1.23 -3.51
C SER A 54 -23.67 1.89 -2.19
N SER A 55 -22.59 2.63 -2.17
CA SER A 55 -22.18 3.46 -1.04
C SER A 55 -21.73 4.84 -1.48
N ILE A 56 -21.94 5.83 -0.62
CA ILE A 56 -21.39 7.17 -0.77
C ILE A 56 -20.63 7.49 0.50
N THR A 57 -19.36 7.88 0.38
CA THR A 57 -18.52 8.17 1.53
C THR A 57 -17.71 9.44 1.36
N ALA A 58 -17.42 10.13 2.47
CA ALA A 58 -16.50 11.25 2.55
C ALA A 58 -15.33 10.99 3.53
N ASN A 59 -15.31 9.82 4.19
CA ASN A 59 -14.31 9.46 5.22
C ASN A 59 -12.87 9.36 4.68
N GLN A 60 -12.71 9.27 3.36
CA GLN A 60 -11.41 9.26 2.67
C GLN A 60 -10.79 10.67 2.53
N SER A 61 -11.47 11.72 3.03
CA SER A 61 -10.92 13.07 3.13
C SER A 61 -9.68 13.10 4.00
N ARG A 62 -8.75 14.04 3.72
CA ARG A 62 -7.47 14.15 4.45
C ARG A 62 -7.23 15.55 4.96
N LEU A 63 -6.55 15.57 6.10
CA LEU A 63 -6.01 16.78 6.69
C LEU A 63 -4.54 16.58 7.01
N ASN A 64 -3.69 17.56 6.68
CA ASN A 64 -2.28 17.54 7.02
C ASN A 64 -1.78 18.89 7.54
N PHE A 65 -0.70 18.80 8.31
CA PHE A 65 0.05 19.92 8.88
C PHE A 65 1.52 19.74 8.50
N ASP A 66 2.12 20.73 7.84
CA ASP A 66 3.54 20.77 7.44
C ASP A 66 4.20 21.98 8.08
N PHE A 67 5.05 21.74 9.06
CA PHE A 67 5.88 22.73 9.72
C PHE A 67 7.30 22.63 9.23
N ARG A 68 7.93 23.78 8.92
CA ARG A 68 9.31 23.83 8.46
C ARG A 68 10.03 24.99 9.11
N GLU A 69 11.25 24.71 9.59
CA GLU A 69 12.14 25.67 10.22
C GLU A 69 13.54 25.58 9.60
N PRO A 70 14.02 26.66 8.95
CA PRO A 70 15.41 26.76 8.54
C PRO A 70 16.32 26.87 9.77
N THR A 71 17.32 26.01 9.87
CA THR A 71 18.36 26.05 10.90
C THR A 71 19.73 26.19 10.25
N GLU A 72 20.77 26.52 11.00
CA GLU A 72 22.14 26.57 10.48
C GLU A 72 22.61 25.23 9.89
N ALA A 73 22.09 24.13 10.40
CA ALA A 73 22.43 22.77 9.97
C ALA A 73 21.44 22.18 8.95
N GLY A 74 20.52 22.99 8.36
CA GLY A 74 19.55 22.59 7.35
C GLY A 74 18.10 22.78 7.79
N ILE A 75 17.15 22.29 6.99
CA ILE A 75 15.73 22.44 7.25
C ILE A 75 15.24 21.34 8.19
N LEU A 76 14.68 21.74 9.33
CA LEU A 76 13.86 20.89 10.18
C LEU A 76 12.43 20.89 9.63
N ARG A 77 11.83 19.71 9.46
CA ARG A 77 10.45 19.53 9.05
C ARG A 77 9.71 18.63 10.02
N ALA A 78 8.51 18.99 10.41
CA ALA A 78 7.55 18.12 11.07
C ALA A 78 6.28 18.03 10.20
N PHE A 79 5.81 16.80 9.96
CA PHE A 79 4.65 16.54 9.10
C PHE A 79 3.71 15.55 9.77
N ILE A 80 2.42 15.92 9.81
CA ILE A 80 1.35 15.05 10.31
C ILE A 80 0.23 15.02 9.27
N GLU A 81 -0.26 13.84 8.92
CA GLU A 81 -1.41 13.64 8.04
C GLU A 81 -2.30 12.51 8.55
N GLY A 82 -3.60 12.69 8.45
CA GLY A 82 -4.57 11.64 8.69
C GLY A 82 -5.79 11.72 7.77
N ASP A 83 -6.57 10.66 7.78
CA ASP A 83 -7.88 10.55 7.15
C ASP A 83 -8.92 10.06 8.18
N PHE A 84 -10.18 9.91 7.75
CA PHE A 84 -11.29 9.48 8.62
C PHE A 84 -11.74 8.05 8.34
N THR A 85 -10.84 7.19 7.82
CA THR A 85 -11.15 5.79 7.54
C THR A 85 -10.78 4.84 8.70
N GLY A 86 -10.61 5.36 9.90
CA GLY A 86 -10.52 4.56 11.11
C GLY A 86 -11.86 3.92 11.45
N ASN A 87 -11.88 3.00 12.42
CA ASN A 87 -13.09 2.31 12.82
C ASN A 87 -14.19 3.31 13.25
N GLY A 88 -15.39 3.20 12.66
CA GLY A 88 -16.50 4.12 12.88
C GLY A 88 -16.21 5.56 12.41
N ASP A 89 -15.54 5.71 11.27
CA ASP A 89 -15.14 7.00 10.68
C ASP A 89 -14.24 7.86 11.58
N SER A 90 -13.52 7.22 12.51
CA SER A 90 -12.56 7.91 13.37
C SER A 90 -11.31 8.36 12.61
N PHE A 91 -10.64 9.39 13.14
CA PHE A 91 -9.39 9.88 12.58
C PHE A 91 -8.30 8.81 12.66
N ARG A 92 -7.70 8.49 11.50
CA ARG A 92 -6.63 7.52 11.36
C ARG A 92 -5.32 8.22 10.99
N LEU A 93 -4.29 8.04 11.82
CA LEU A 93 -2.97 8.57 11.55
C LEU A 93 -2.34 7.88 10.34
N ARG A 94 -1.94 8.65 9.35
CA ARG A 94 -1.23 8.17 8.15
C ARG A 94 0.26 8.44 8.24
N HIS A 95 0.61 9.68 8.48
CA HIS A 95 1.98 10.15 8.59
C HIS A 95 2.15 10.99 9.86
N ALA A 96 3.22 10.77 10.59
CA ALA A 96 3.68 11.61 11.68
C ALA A 96 5.20 11.44 11.80
N PHE A 97 5.96 12.37 11.22
CA PHE A 97 7.42 12.26 11.21
C PHE A 97 8.09 13.62 11.33
N GLY A 98 9.28 13.60 11.92
CA GLY A 98 10.26 14.66 11.84
C GLY A 98 11.32 14.31 10.80
N GLN A 99 11.81 15.30 10.09
CA GLN A 99 12.93 15.17 9.17
C GLN A 99 13.91 16.30 9.37
N TRP A 100 15.19 15.96 9.47
CA TRP A 100 16.28 16.90 9.50
C TRP A 100 17.35 16.45 8.52
N ASN A 101 17.56 17.27 7.49
CA ASN A 101 18.44 16.91 6.38
C ASN A 101 18.08 15.54 5.77
N ARG A 102 18.99 14.57 5.91
CA ARG A 102 18.87 13.20 5.35
C ARG A 102 18.30 12.18 6.33
N ILE A 103 18.02 12.61 7.57
CA ILE A 103 17.51 11.75 8.64
C ILE A 103 16.01 12.02 8.80
N LEU A 104 15.21 10.95 8.83
CA LEU A 104 13.80 10.95 9.12
C LEU A 104 13.52 10.02 10.30
N ALA A 105 12.69 10.45 11.23
CA ALA A 105 12.19 9.63 12.34
C ALA A 105 10.69 9.80 12.52
N GLY A 106 9.96 8.70 12.69
CA GLY A 106 8.52 8.68 12.86
C GLY A 106 7.81 7.76 11.88
N GLN A 107 6.49 7.90 11.75
CA GLN A 107 5.64 7.06 10.91
C GLN A 107 5.46 7.67 9.51
N THR A 108 5.85 6.92 8.49
CA THR A 108 5.58 7.25 7.07
C THR A 108 5.71 6.00 6.21
N TRP A 109 5.68 6.15 4.89
CA TRP A 109 5.91 5.05 3.97
C TRP A 109 7.24 4.35 4.29
N SER A 110 7.21 3.03 4.39
CA SER A 110 8.42 2.20 4.49
C SER A 110 9.40 2.53 3.37
N ALA A 111 10.69 2.39 3.66
CA ALA A 111 11.71 2.45 2.61
C ALA A 111 11.61 1.29 1.60
N PHE A 112 10.77 0.28 1.83
CA PHE A 112 10.46 -0.77 0.87
C PHE A 112 9.41 -0.34 -0.18
N VAL A 113 8.63 0.73 0.11
CA VAL A 113 7.59 1.29 -0.78
C VAL A 113 8.18 2.25 -1.81
N ASP A 114 7.76 2.13 -3.07
CA ASP A 114 8.00 3.12 -4.13
C ASP A 114 6.71 3.82 -4.54
N THR A 115 6.43 4.96 -3.93
CA THR A 115 5.24 5.75 -4.25
C THR A 115 5.28 6.38 -5.64
N SER A 116 6.47 6.55 -6.22
CA SER A 116 6.65 7.17 -7.55
C SER A 116 6.33 6.21 -8.70
N ALA A 117 6.31 4.90 -8.44
CA ALA A 117 5.91 3.88 -9.40
C ALA A 117 4.40 3.57 -9.35
N SER A 118 3.67 4.08 -8.34
CA SER A 118 2.25 3.79 -8.19
C SER A 118 1.41 4.55 -9.23
N PRO A 119 0.57 3.85 -10.03
CA PRO A 119 -0.38 4.51 -10.90
C PRO A 119 -1.46 5.22 -10.09
N GLU A 120 -2.07 6.23 -10.71
CA GLU A 120 -3.20 6.93 -10.13
C GLU A 120 -4.49 6.11 -10.32
N GLY A 121 -5.36 6.12 -9.31
CA GLY A 121 -6.65 5.43 -9.32
C GLY A 121 -7.72 6.22 -8.57
N VAL A 122 -8.96 5.83 -8.78
CA VAL A 122 -10.12 6.31 -8.02
C VAL A 122 -10.30 5.46 -6.78
N ASP A 123 -10.04 4.15 -6.84
CA ASP A 123 -10.18 3.28 -5.69
C ASP A 123 -9.21 3.67 -4.55
N PHE A 124 -9.78 3.85 -3.37
CA PHE A 124 -9.01 4.25 -2.17
C PHE A 124 -8.07 3.15 -1.69
N GLU A 125 -8.44 1.89 -1.84
CA GLU A 125 -7.60 0.75 -1.48
C GLU A 125 -6.34 0.72 -2.34
N GLY A 126 -6.50 0.91 -3.63
CA GLY A 126 -5.43 0.82 -4.60
C GLY A 126 -5.13 -0.62 -5.03
N LEU A 127 -3.99 -0.82 -5.69
CA LEU A 127 -3.62 -2.09 -6.32
C LEU A 127 -3.34 -3.20 -5.31
N ASN A 128 -3.82 -4.42 -5.60
CA ASN A 128 -3.58 -5.61 -4.80
C ASN A 128 -2.10 -5.94 -4.63
N GLY A 129 -1.33 -5.99 -5.73
CA GLY A 129 0.09 -6.37 -5.74
C GLY A 129 1.08 -5.27 -5.40
N ARG A 130 0.61 -4.09 -4.95
CA ARG A 130 1.48 -2.97 -4.57
C ARG A 130 2.07 -3.18 -3.18
N VAL A 131 3.36 -2.87 -3.01
CA VAL A 131 3.94 -2.66 -1.67
C VAL A 131 3.38 -1.36 -1.09
N ASN A 132 2.68 -1.44 0.06
CA ASN A 132 1.86 -0.35 0.57
C ASN A 132 1.76 -0.35 2.10
N VAL A 133 2.85 -0.12 2.79
CA VAL A 133 2.86 -0.06 4.26
C VAL A 133 3.43 1.25 4.77
N ARG A 134 2.78 1.81 5.79
CA ARG A 134 3.29 2.92 6.60
C ARG A 134 3.57 2.39 8.00
N GLN A 135 4.75 2.71 8.51
CA GLN A 135 5.18 2.26 9.82
C GLN A 135 6.20 3.20 10.44
N SER A 136 6.38 3.09 11.75
CA SER A 136 7.39 3.84 12.50
C SER A 136 8.77 3.40 12.08
N GLN A 137 9.68 4.35 11.87
CA GLN A 137 11.01 4.10 11.35
C GLN A 137 11.99 5.20 11.71
N ILE A 138 13.27 4.85 11.64
CA ILE A 138 14.39 5.79 11.54
C ILE A 138 15.07 5.51 10.21
N ARG A 139 15.19 6.52 9.36
CA ARG A 139 15.70 6.36 7.99
C ARG A 139 16.74 7.41 7.66
N TYR A 140 17.85 6.96 7.08
CA TYR A 140 18.89 7.80 6.48
C TYR A 140 18.80 7.71 4.95
N SER A 141 18.74 8.86 4.28
CA SER A 141 18.49 8.95 2.82
C SER A 141 19.55 9.83 2.15
N PRO A 142 20.80 9.36 1.97
CA PRO A 142 21.82 10.10 1.24
C PRO A 142 21.56 10.11 -0.27
N GLU A 143 21.94 11.21 -0.91
CA GLU A 143 22.00 11.37 -2.37
C GLU A 143 23.46 11.30 -2.82
N ILE A 144 23.72 10.64 -3.94
CA ILE A 144 25.05 10.52 -4.57
C ILE A 144 24.93 11.06 -5.99
N GLY A 145 25.51 12.25 -6.20
CA GLY A 145 25.29 13.00 -7.41
C GLY A 145 23.81 13.41 -7.57
N GLU A 146 23.39 13.67 -8.80
CA GLU A 146 22.04 14.16 -9.10
C GLU A 146 21.04 13.03 -9.40
N SER A 147 21.53 11.83 -9.66
CA SER A 147 20.69 10.72 -10.19
C SER A 147 20.47 9.57 -9.23
N PHE A 148 21.26 9.43 -8.16
CA PHE A 148 21.19 8.32 -7.23
C PHE A 148 20.73 8.75 -5.84
N GLN A 149 19.77 8.05 -5.27
CA GLN A 149 19.35 8.17 -3.88
C GLN A 149 19.40 6.79 -3.22
N PHE A 150 19.99 6.70 -2.05
CA PHE A 150 19.99 5.51 -1.22
C PHE A 150 19.14 5.73 0.01
N GLN A 151 18.62 4.65 0.58
CA GLN A 151 17.87 4.66 1.83
C GLN A 151 18.30 3.46 2.66
N LEU A 152 18.60 3.74 3.92
CA LEU A 152 18.82 2.75 4.97
C LEU A 152 17.78 3.04 6.06
N SER A 153 16.95 2.07 6.41
CA SER A 153 15.89 2.25 7.38
C SER A 153 15.83 1.09 8.36
N LEU A 154 15.58 1.42 9.62
CA LEU A 154 15.16 0.50 10.67
C LEU A 154 13.70 0.78 10.96
N GLU A 155 12.85 -0.24 10.83
CA GLU A 155 11.40 -0.09 10.81
C GLU A 155 10.72 -1.03 11.81
N ASP A 156 9.52 -0.66 12.27
CA ASP A 156 8.71 -1.48 13.18
C ASP A 156 8.30 -2.80 12.51
N PRO A 157 8.69 -3.96 13.04
CA PRO A 157 8.49 -5.25 12.37
C PRO A 157 7.04 -5.73 12.40
N ASN A 158 6.32 -5.51 13.50
CA ASN A 158 4.92 -5.93 13.73
C ASN A 158 4.51 -7.22 12.98
N PRO A 159 5.09 -8.40 13.29
CA PRO A 159 4.84 -9.63 12.55
C PRO A 159 3.37 -10.05 12.64
N GLN A 160 2.77 -10.42 11.51
CA GLN A 160 1.38 -10.88 11.41
C GLN A 160 1.34 -12.38 11.18
N ILE A 161 0.91 -13.14 12.21
CA ILE A 161 1.05 -14.59 12.29
C ILE A 161 -0.32 -15.23 12.47
N GLN A 162 -0.59 -16.27 11.67
CA GLN A 162 -1.76 -17.15 11.84
C GLN A 162 -1.48 -18.22 12.93
N ASN A 163 -2.50 -18.61 13.67
CA ASN A 163 -2.41 -19.56 14.78
C ASN A 163 -1.40 -19.16 15.87
N GLY A 164 -1.18 -17.84 16.01
CA GLY A 164 -0.23 -17.30 16.97
C GLY A 164 -0.25 -15.77 17.02
N ASN A 165 0.57 -15.23 17.91
CA ASN A 165 0.75 -13.80 18.09
C ASN A 165 2.17 -13.39 17.69
N GLY A 166 2.28 -12.34 16.89
CA GLY A 166 3.58 -11.75 16.56
C GLY A 166 4.28 -11.17 17.79
N VAL A 167 5.60 -11.37 17.89
CA VAL A 167 6.44 -10.82 18.95
C VAL A 167 7.49 -9.90 18.34
N THR A 168 7.38 -8.62 18.60
CA THR A 168 8.35 -7.60 18.16
C THR A 168 9.61 -7.65 19.01
N ARG A 169 10.77 -7.90 18.39
CA ARG A 169 12.05 -7.95 19.09
C ARG A 169 13.19 -7.28 18.33
N VAL A 170 13.28 -7.47 17.03
CA VAL A 170 14.31 -6.92 16.16
C VAL A 170 13.63 -6.10 15.08
N PRO A 171 14.05 -4.84 14.85
CA PRO A 171 13.51 -4.04 13.75
C PRO A 171 13.73 -4.69 12.39
N ASP A 172 12.79 -4.44 11.46
CA ASP A 172 13.01 -4.76 10.05
C ASP A 172 14.07 -3.83 9.48
N LEU A 173 15.01 -4.38 8.71
CA LEU A 173 16.06 -3.63 8.01
C LEU A 173 15.66 -3.46 6.54
N VAL A 174 15.63 -2.21 6.06
CA VAL A 174 15.39 -1.93 4.64
C VAL A 174 16.56 -1.18 4.03
N LEU A 175 17.01 -1.69 2.89
CA LEU A 175 18.00 -1.03 2.03
C LEU A 175 17.33 -0.75 0.68
N ALA A 176 17.43 0.47 0.17
CA ALA A 176 16.88 0.78 -1.15
C ALA A 176 17.79 1.75 -1.91
N GLY A 177 17.83 1.55 -3.22
CA GLY A 177 18.51 2.42 -4.17
C GLY A 177 17.58 2.86 -5.27
N ARG A 178 17.56 4.15 -5.59
CA ARG A 178 16.80 4.74 -6.69
C ARG A 178 17.76 5.39 -7.66
N PHE A 179 17.59 5.09 -8.93
CA PHE A 179 18.25 5.75 -10.05
C PHE A 179 17.25 6.50 -10.89
N GLN A 180 17.43 7.82 -11.01
CA GLN A 180 16.58 8.70 -11.81
C GLN A 180 17.45 9.74 -12.54
N PRO A 181 17.99 9.41 -13.70
CA PRO A 181 18.87 10.31 -14.47
C PRO A 181 18.09 11.50 -15.08
N HIS A 182 16.78 11.35 -15.28
CA HIS A 182 15.89 12.38 -15.81
C HIS A 182 14.42 12.04 -15.53
N GLU A 183 13.49 12.95 -15.76
CA GLU A 183 12.05 12.81 -15.49
C GLU A 183 11.34 11.63 -16.18
N ARG A 184 11.93 11.11 -17.27
CA ARG A 184 11.33 10.05 -18.10
C ARG A 184 11.68 8.65 -17.67
N LEU A 185 12.59 8.50 -16.72
CA LEU A 185 13.04 7.20 -16.21
C LEU A 185 13.32 7.29 -14.74
N HIS A 186 12.69 6.44 -13.96
CA HIS A 186 13.18 6.08 -12.66
C HIS A 186 13.09 4.57 -12.46
N VAL A 187 14.08 3.99 -11.84
CA VAL A 187 14.07 2.60 -11.36
C VAL A 187 14.54 2.55 -9.92
N ARG A 188 13.99 1.64 -9.18
CA ARG A 188 14.29 1.46 -7.77
C ARG A 188 14.36 -0.01 -7.44
N ALA A 189 15.39 -0.40 -6.70
CA ALA A 189 15.54 -1.71 -6.09
C ALA A 189 15.53 -1.55 -4.57
N ALA A 190 14.83 -2.44 -3.87
CA ALA A 190 14.79 -2.46 -2.42
C ALA A 190 14.97 -3.88 -1.90
N PHE A 191 15.67 -4.01 -0.78
CA PHE A 191 15.86 -5.24 -0.01
C PHE A 191 15.30 -5.05 1.40
N LEU A 192 14.62 -6.07 1.90
CA LEU A 192 14.04 -6.15 3.22
C LEU A 192 14.58 -7.38 3.94
N GLY A 193 15.16 -7.18 5.12
CA GLY A 193 15.58 -8.26 6.03
C GLY A 193 14.74 -8.21 7.31
N ARG A 194 14.19 -9.35 7.73
CA ARG A 194 13.28 -9.46 8.87
C ARG A 194 13.66 -10.61 9.79
N GLN A 195 13.31 -10.47 11.08
CA GLN A 195 13.19 -11.59 12.00
C GLN A 195 11.71 -11.73 12.38
N ILE A 196 11.07 -12.78 11.89
CA ILE A 196 9.70 -13.13 12.26
C ILE A 196 9.77 -13.97 13.52
N ARG A 197 9.15 -13.48 14.59
CA ARG A 197 9.06 -14.16 15.86
C ARG A 197 7.60 -14.23 16.28
N GLY A 198 7.16 -15.37 16.74
CA GLY A 198 5.80 -15.58 17.18
C GLY A 198 5.70 -16.45 18.42
N GLN A 199 4.60 -16.28 19.12
CA GLN A 199 4.14 -17.17 20.17
C GLN A 199 2.91 -17.92 19.67
N GLU A 200 2.95 -19.24 19.72
CA GLU A 200 1.85 -20.11 19.31
C GLU A 200 0.58 -19.81 20.12
N SER A 201 -0.58 -19.85 19.48
CA SER A 201 -1.88 -19.89 20.16
C SER A 201 -2.33 -21.35 20.26
N LEU A 202 -2.54 -21.83 21.48
CA LEU A 202 -3.06 -23.17 21.68
C LEU A 202 -4.56 -23.25 21.33
N PRO A 203 -5.10 -24.45 20.99
CA PRO A 203 -6.50 -24.61 20.59
C PRO A 203 -7.52 -24.15 21.66
N ASP A 204 -7.13 -24.16 22.95
CA ASP A 204 -7.92 -23.62 24.06
C ASP A 204 -7.82 -22.10 24.25
N GLY A 205 -7.09 -21.42 23.35
CA GLY A 205 -6.83 -19.98 23.41
C GLY A 205 -5.82 -19.57 24.49
N SER A 206 -5.24 -20.51 25.22
CA SER A 206 -4.24 -20.23 26.26
C SER A 206 -2.86 -19.96 25.64
N THR A 207 -2.05 -19.20 26.36
CA THR A 207 -0.62 -18.99 26.05
C THR A 207 0.28 -19.68 27.08
N ALA A 208 -0.30 -20.34 28.09
CA ALA A 208 0.44 -21.08 29.06
C ALA A 208 1.12 -22.31 28.41
N ASN A 209 2.44 -22.36 28.44
CA ASN A 209 3.26 -23.37 27.76
C ASN A 209 3.24 -23.28 26.20
N ALA A 210 2.76 -22.17 25.64
CA ALA A 210 2.85 -21.91 24.19
C ALA A 210 4.31 -21.81 23.76
N GLY A 211 4.65 -22.47 22.66
CA GLY A 211 5.98 -22.38 22.07
C GLY A 211 6.25 -20.98 21.54
N VAL A 212 7.50 -20.55 21.64
CA VAL A 212 8.00 -19.35 20.94
C VAL A 212 8.97 -19.81 19.87
N ASP A 213 8.74 -19.41 18.64
CA ASP A 213 9.63 -19.74 17.53
C ASP A 213 10.03 -18.48 16.75
N LYS A 214 11.10 -18.58 15.98
CA LYS A 214 11.62 -17.47 15.18
C LYS A 214 12.19 -17.99 13.89
N GLU A 215 11.95 -17.23 12.81
CA GLU A 215 12.50 -17.47 11.49
C GLU A 215 13.07 -16.16 10.92
N TYR A 216 14.04 -16.29 10.02
CA TYR A 216 14.59 -15.15 9.27
C TYR A 216 13.93 -15.07 7.90
N ALA A 217 13.53 -13.87 7.55
CA ALA A 217 12.77 -13.57 6.34
C ALA A 217 13.46 -12.50 5.51
N TRP A 218 13.18 -12.51 4.23
CA TRP A 218 13.71 -11.55 3.28
C TRP A 218 12.67 -11.15 2.24
N GLY A 219 12.85 -9.97 1.65
CA GLY A 219 12.08 -9.51 0.52
C GLY A 219 12.93 -8.68 -0.42
N VAL A 220 12.59 -8.72 -1.70
CA VAL A 220 13.14 -7.84 -2.74
C VAL A 220 12.01 -7.21 -3.51
N SER A 221 12.19 -5.94 -3.90
CA SER A 221 11.24 -5.23 -4.74
C SER A 221 12.00 -4.49 -5.83
N PHE A 222 11.52 -4.60 -7.07
CA PHE A 222 12.01 -3.84 -8.21
C PHE A 222 10.85 -3.07 -8.81
N SER A 223 10.99 -1.75 -8.95
CA SER A 223 9.91 -0.85 -9.36
C SER A 223 10.43 0.30 -10.20
N GLY A 224 9.53 0.98 -10.88
CA GLY A 224 9.92 2.14 -11.65
C GLY A 224 8.84 2.65 -12.59
N SER A 225 9.26 3.64 -13.38
CA SER A 225 8.49 4.15 -14.51
C SER A 225 9.40 4.56 -15.65
N PHE A 226 8.93 4.38 -16.88
CA PHE A 226 9.61 4.87 -18.06
C PHE A 226 8.63 5.45 -19.07
N ALA A 227 9.07 6.51 -19.78
CA ALA A 227 8.28 7.14 -20.80
C ALA A 227 8.08 6.21 -22.01
N MET A 228 6.91 6.27 -22.61
CA MET A 228 6.52 5.51 -23.82
C MET A 228 6.33 6.45 -25.03
N PRO A 229 7.39 6.99 -25.62
CA PRO A 229 7.31 8.06 -26.62
C PRO A 229 6.65 7.63 -27.94
N ARG A 230 6.32 6.35 -28.14
CA ARG A 230 5.59 5.84 -29.31
C ARG A 230 4.12 6.25 -29.32
N PHE A 231 3.51 6.44 -28.15
CA PHE A 231 2.11 6.84 -28.02
C PHE A 231 2.01 8.35 -27.85
N ASP A 232 2.55 8.88 -26.77
CA ASP A 232 2.74 10.30 -26.50
C ASP A 232 4.02 10.49 -25.68
N LYS A 233 4.71 11.64 -25.81
CA LYS A 233 5.93 11.94 -25.06
C LYS A 233 5.74 11.97 -23.54
N ARG A 234 4.49 12.07 -23.08
CA ARG A 234 4.07 12.16 -21.68
C ARG A 234 3.62 10.82 -21.11
N ASP A 235 3.32 9.85 -21.99
CA ASP A 235 2.85 8.54 -21.59
C ASP A 235 3.93 7.77 -20.84
N LYS A 236 3.50 6.98 -19.87
CA LYS A 236 4.39 6.21 -19.01
C LYS A 236 3.90 4.79 -18.83
N PHE A 237 4.85 3.88 -18.73
CA PHE A 237 4.63 2.58 -18.12
C PHE A 237 5.18 2.61 -16.68
N LEU A 238 4.35 2.19 -15.73
CA LEU A 238 4.68 2.08 -14.30
C LEU A 238 4.62 0.61 -13.91
N PHE A 239 5.55 0.17 -13.07
CA PHE A 239 5.59 -1.23 -12.65
C PHE A 239 6.18 -1.42 -11.28
N GLN A 240 5.85 -2.55 -10.65
CA GLN A 240 6.49 -3.10 -9.47
C GLN A 240 6.42 -4.62 -9.52
N LEU A 241 7.51 -5.28 -9.12
CA LEU A 241 7.58 -6.71 -8.88
C LEU A 241 8.27 -6.93 -7.54
N SER A 242 7.66 -7.70 -6.67
CA SER A 242 8.17 -7.98 -5.31
C SER A 242 8.08 -9.46 -5.03
N LYS A 243 9.14 -10.02 -4.46
CA LYS A 243 9.21 -11.42 -4.04
C LYS A 243 9.91 -11.54 -2.70
N GLY A 244 9.49 -12.49 -1.89
CA GLY A 244 10.14 -12.81 -0.63
C GLY A 244 9.32 -13.74 0.22
N ASN A 245 9.88 -14.19 1.33
CA ASN A 245 9.11 -14.86 2.35
C ASN A 245 8.72 -13.87 3.44
N SER A 246 7.52 -14.04 4.02
CA SER A 246 7.05 -13.18 5.11
C SER A 246 6.95 -11.68 4.78
N ILE A 247 6.61 -11.35 3.53
CA ILE A 247 6.37 -9.97 3.09
C ILE A 247 4.88 -9.63 3.00
N GLY A 248 3.99 -10.49 3.53
CA GLY A 248 2.54 -10.34 3.41
C GLY A 248 2.04 -8.99 3.93
N ARG A 249 2.50 -8.54 5.12
CA ARG A 249 2.09 -7.23 5.65
C ARG A 249 2.54 -6.02 4.80
N TYR A 250 3.52 -6.21 3.93
CA TYR A 250 3.99 -5.16 3.02
C TYR A 250 3.17 -5.09 1.73
N VAL A 251 2.51 -6.18 1.31
CA VAL A 251 1.70 -6.27 0.10
C VAL A 251 0.26 -5.88 0.40
N ASN A 252 -0.31 -4.96 -0.39
CA ASN A 252 -1.58 -4.30 -0.09
C ASN A 252 -2.73 -5.27 0.17
N ASP A 253 -2.98 -6.20 -0.74
CA ASP A 253 -4.08 -7.17 -0.65
C ASP A 253 -3.97 -8.05 0.60
N LEU A 254 -2.76 -8.55 0.87
CA LEU A 254 -2.46 -9.42 2.00
C LEU A 254 -2.50 -8.67 3.33
N SER A 255 -2.06 -7.41 3.37
CA SER A 255 -2.14 -6.58 4.57
C SER A 255 -3.58 -6.21 4.93
N SER A 256 -4.47 -6.12 3.94
CA SER A 256 -5.89 -5.81 4.14
C SER A 256 -6.70 -7.01 4.58
N THR A 257 -6.28 -8.23 4.22
CA THR A 257 -6.89 -9.50 4.67
C THR A 257 -6.18 -10.10 5.91
N GLY A 258 -4.95 -9.69 6.19
CA GLY A 258 -4.20 -9.89 7.44
C GLY A 258 -3.49 -11.24 7.61
N ASN A 259 -2.43 -11.24 8.44
CA ASN A 259 -1.77 -12.43 9.00
C ASN A 259 -1.02 -13.33 7.99
N TYR A 260 -0.42 -12.76 6.94
CA TYR A 260 0.34 -13.51 5.94
C TYR A 260 1.87 -13.35 6.03
N ASP A 261 2.41 -13.12 7.24
CA ASP A 261 3.86 -13.20 7.47
C ASP A 261 4.28 -14.63 7.81
N GLY A 262 3.49 -15.36 8.62
CA GLY A 262 3.77 -16.73 8.99
C GLY A 262 2.57 -17.43 9.63
N ILE A 263 2.69 -18.72 9.80
CA ILE A 263 1.67 -19.57 10.40
C ILE A 263 2.31 -20.63 11.33
N PHE A 264 1.75 -20.82 12.53
CA PHE A 264 2.15 -21.95 13.35
C PHE A 264 1.50 -23.25 12.87
N ASN A 265 2.34 -24.23 12.61
CA ASN A 265 1.92 -25.60 12.41
C ASN A 265 1.60 -26.21 13.76
N GLN A 266 0.32 -26.42 14.05
CA GLN A 266 -0.14 -26.89 15.37
C GLN A 266 0.36 -28.32 15.72
N LYS A 267 0.77 -29.13 14.73
CA LYS A 267 1.31 -30.48 14.98
C LYS A 267 2.79 -30.44 15.34
N SER A 268 3.59 -29.72 14.57
CA SER A 268 5.03 -29.59 14.81
C SER A 268 5.38 -28.50 15.82
N ARG A 269 4.45 -27.58 16.10
CA ARG A 269 4.61 -26.39 16.95
C ARG A 269 5.70 -25.45 16.44
N LYS A 270 5.95 -25.45 15.14
CA LYS A 270 6.93 -24.59 14.46
C LYS A 270 6.25 -23.50 13.65
N LEU A 271 6.93 -22.37 13.58
CA LEU A 271 6.56 -21.28 12.72
C LEU A 271 7.03 -21.57 11.29
N GLU A 272 6.12 -21.52 10.32
CA GLU A 272 6.42 -21.60 8.90
C GLU A 272 6.07 -20.27 8.22
N LEU A 273 6.88 -19.83 7.26
CA LEU A 273 6.73 -18.54 6.58
C LEU A 273 5.96 -18.72 5.27
N PHE A 274 5.21 -17.69 4.87
CA PHE A 274 4.57 -17.67 3.55
C PHE A 274 5.52 -17.08 2.51
N ASP A 275 5.72 -17.78 1.41
CA ASP A 275 6.38 -17.24 0.22
C ASP A 275 5.38 -16.43 -0.60
N VAL A 276 5.76 -15.20 -0.99
CA VAL A 276 4.89 -14.24 -1.65
C VAL A 276 5.53 -13.74 -2.94
N LEU A 277 4.75 -13.72 -4.01
CA LEU A 277 5.03 -13.01 -5.26
C LEU A 277 3.92 -11.99 -5.49
N ALA A 278 4.29 -10.73 -5.70
CA ALA A 278 3.33 -9.65 -5.90
C ALA A 278 3.87 -8.63 -6.90
N GLY A 279 2.98 -8.02 -7.67
CA GLY A 279 3.39 -7.00 -8.62
C GLY A 279 2.25 -6.41 -9.42
N TYR A 280 2.59 -5.41 -10.24
CA TYR A 280 1.66 -4.78 -11.17
C TYR A 280 2.40 -4.14 -12.35
N GLY A 281 1.64 -3.94 -13.43
CA GLY A 281 1.99 -3.09 -14.56
C GLY A 281 0.85 -2.13 -14.90
N SER A 282 1.17 -0.90 -15.24
CA SER A 282 0.18 0.14 -15.59
C SER A 282 0.65 0.99 -16.76
N LEU A 283 -0.26 1.24 -17.70
CA LEU A 283 -0.11 2.20 -18.77
C LEU A 283 -0.84 3.48 -18.40
N GLN A 284 -0.15 4.61 -18.35
CA GLN A 284 -0.73 5.93 -18.16
C GLN A 284 -0.70 6.70 -19.47
N HIS A 285 -1.85 7.20 -19.92
CA HIS A 285 -2.02 8.00 -21.12
C HIS A 285 -2.60 9.38 -20.81
N TRP A 286 -2.04 10.42 -21.43
CA TRP A 286 -2.50 11.80 -21.32
C TRP A 286 -3.25 12.22 -22.59
N TRP A 287 -4.54 12.48 -22.43
CA TRP A 287 -5.44 12.86 -23.54
C TRP A 287 -5.31 14.32 -23.98
N MET A 288 -4.90 15.21 -23.06
CA MET A 288 -4.82 16.65 -23.30
C MET A 288 -3.42 17.19 -23.04
N ASP A 289 -3.04 18.23 -23.80
CA ASP A 289 -1.71 18.84 -23.72
C ASP A 289 -1.45 19.56 -22.40
N ASP A 290 -2.49 20.10 -21.77
CA ASP A 290 -2.44 20.75 -20.46
C ASP A 290 -2.34 19.76 -19.29
N ARG A 291 -2.31 18.45 -19.57
CA ARG A 291 -2.30 17.36 -18.59
C ARG A 291 -3.51 17.35 -17.65
N SER A 292 -4.64 17.89 -18.09
CA SER A 292 -5.86 17.88 -17.28
C SER A 292 -6.61 16.55 -17.33
N LEU A 293 -6.52 15.79 -18.42
CA LEU A 293 -7.24 14.53 -18.64
C LEU A 293 -6.27 13.38 -18.88
N ARG A 294 -6.40 12.31 -18.11
CA ARG A 294 -5.55 11.12 -18.19
C ARG A 294 -6.29 9.82 -17.84
N SER A 295 -5.77 8.72 -18.33
CA SER A 295 -6.24 7.36 -18.04
C SER A 295 -5.11 6.48 -17.57
N ASN A 296 -5.45 5.49 -16.75
CA ASN A 296 -4.57 4.37 -16.43
C ASN A 296 -5.28 3.06 -16.75
N LEU A 297 -4.57 2.14 -17.41
CA LEU A 297 -4.96 0.75 -17.58
C LEU A 297 -3.98 -0.09 -16.76
N THR A 298 -4.48 -0.82 -15.78
CA THR A 298 -3.62 -1.47 -14.78
C THR A 298 -4.00 -2.94 -14.58
N LEU A 299 -2.97 -3.77 -14.45
CA LEU A 299 -3.09 -5.17 -14.06
C LEU A 299 -2.23 -5.42 -12.82
N GLY A 300 -2.78 -6.04 -11.78
CA GLY A 300 -2.11 -6.42 -10.54
C GLY A 300 -2.26 -7.89 -10.25
N TYR A 301 -1.24 -8.47 -9.60
CA TYR A 301 -1.15 -9.88 -9.27
C TYR A 301 -0.54 -10.08 -7.89
N VAL A 302 -1.10 -11.03 -7.13
CA VAL A 302 -0.55 -11.54 -5.86
C VAL A 302 -0.70 -13.03 -5.81
N GLU A 303 0.34 -13.73 -5.34
CA GLU A 303 0.31 -15.16 -5.09
C GLU A 303 1.05 -15.49 -3.80
N ILE A 304 0.50 -16.45 -3.05
CA ILE A 304 1.11 -17.03 -1.85
C ILE A 304 1.34 -18.51 -2.10
N ASP A 305 2.54 -18.98 -1.79
CA ASP A 305 2.80 -20.41 -1.64
C ASP A 305 2.48 -20.82 -0.21
N ASN A 306 1.40 -21.59 -0.06
CA ASN A 306 0.89 -22.01 1.24
C ASN A 306 1.62 -23.27 1.70
N PRO A 307 2.06 -23.37 2.98
CA PRO A 307 2.51 -24.62 3.57
C PRO A 307 1.51 -25.75 3.35
N SER A 308 2.00 -26.99 3.23
CA SER A 308 1.18 -28.16 2.84
C SER A 308 0.00 -28.44 3.80
N PHE A 309 0.17 -28.14 5.08
CA PHE A 309 -0.84 -28.36 6.13
C PHE A 309 -1.95 -27.29 6.17
N VAL A 310 -1.81 -26.18 5.47
CA VAL A 310 -2.83 -25.12 5.37
C VAL A 310 -4.04 -25.67 4.61
N ALA A 311 -5.25 -25.35 5.08
CA ALA A 311 -6.50 -25.81 4.49
C ALA A 311 -6.68 -25.40 3.02
N GLY A 312 -7.55 -26.10 2.29
CA GLY A 312 -7.79 -25.88 0.86
C GLY A 312 -8.45 -24.54 0.56
N ASP A 313 -9.33 -24.08 1.44
CA ASP A 313 -10.05 -22.80 1.36
C ASP A 313 -9.19 -21.55 1.64
N ALA A 314 -7.90 -21.74 1.95
CA ALA A 314 -6.99 -20.63 2.18
C ALA A 314 -6.70 -19.84 0.89
N TYR A 315 -6.54 -18.53 1.04
CA TYR A 315 -6.12 -17.64 -0.04
C TYR A 315 -4.86 -18.16 -0.73
N LYS A 316 -4.86 -18.21 -2.07
CA LYS A 316 -3.71 -18.58 -2.89
C LYS A 316 -3.26 -17.44 -3.77
N ARG A 317 -4.18 -16.87 -4.56
CA ARG A 317 -3.82 -15.80 -5.49
C ARG A 317 -4.97 -14.87 -5.80
N THR A 318 -4.62 -13.63 -6.19
CA THR A 318 -5.56 -12.65 -6.72
C THR A 318 -5.04 -12.00 -7.98
N ILE A 319 -5.97 -11.68 -8.88
CA ILE A 319 -5.73 -10.86 -10.09
C ILE A 319 -6.69 -9.69 -10.02
N ARG A 320 -6.19 -8.49 -10.31
CA ARG A 320 -6.99 -7.27 -10.43
C ARG A 320 -6.69 -6.58 -11.75
N ALA A 321 -7.74 -6.17 -12.46
CA ALA A 321 -7.63 -5.28 -13.60
C ALA A 321 -8.44 -4.02 -13.34
N SER A 322 -7.95 -2.86 -13.75
CA SER A 322 -8.70 -1.61 -13.69
C SER A 322 -8.42 -0.68 -14.87
N ALA A 323 -9.43 0.09 -15.23
CA ALA A 323 -9.33 1.16 -16.21
C ALA A 323 -10.03 2.40 -15.65
N ASN A 324 -9.35 3.55 -15.71
CA ASN A 324 -9.90 4.79 -15.19
C ASN A 324 -9.78 5.96 -16.17
N LEU A 325 -10.55 7.01 -15.89
CA LEU A 325 -10.44 8.31 -16.49
C LEU A 325 -10.44 9.36 -15.39
N LEU A 326 -9.37 10.14 -15.30
CA LEU A 326 -9.14 11.16 -14.28
C LEU A 326 -9.05 12.54 -14.93
N TRP A 327 -9.78 13.50 -14.39
CA TRP A 327 -9.86 14.87 -14.91
C TRP A 327 -9.64 15.90 -13.82
N ASN A 328 -8.76 16.86 -14.10
CA ASN A 328 -8.51 18.04 -13.26
C ASN A 328 -9.03 19.28 -13.96
N PRO A 329 -10.31 19.65 -13.82
CA PRO A 329 -10.86 20.86 -14.46
C PRO A 329 -10.20 22.14 -13.93
N THR A 330 -9.66 22.11 -12.73
CA THR A 330 -8.86 23.19 -12.11
C THR A 330 -7.74 22.56 -11.26
N PRO A 331 -6.70 23.32 -10.90
CA PRO A 331 -5.64 22.81 -9.99
C PRO A 331 -6.12 22.33 -8.62
N HIS A 332 -7.33 22.71 -8.21
CA HIS A 332 -7.91 22.39 -6.91
C HIS A 332 -9.02 21.34 -6.97
N VAL A 333 -9.43 20.91 -8.15
CA VAL A 333 -10.47 19.89 -8.33
C VAL A 333 -9.89 18.71 -9.10
N ASP A 334 -10.08 17.52 -8.56
CA ASP A 334 -9.74 16.26 -9.20
C ASP A 334 -10.97 15.36 -9.17
N THR A 335 -11.38 14.85 -10.31
CA THR A 335 -12.53 13.96 -10.43
C THR A 335 -12.19 12.77 -11.32
N GLY A 336 -12.90 11.68 -11.15
CA GLY A 336 -12.64 10.51 -11.97
C GLY A 336 -13.66 9.40 -11.80
N ILE A 337 -13.56 8.48 -12.73
CA ILE A 337 -14.31 7.23 -12.77
C ILE A 337 -13.34 6.08 -12.99
N GLU A 338 -13.55 4.95 -12.34
CA GLU A 338 -12.73 3.75 -12.46
C GLU A 338 -13.63 2.51 -12.46
N TYR A 339 -13.43 1.66 -13.46
CA TYR A 339 -13.98 0.31 -13.49
C TYR A 339 -12.93 -0.67 -12.99
N LEU A 340 -13.37 -1.59 -12.14
CA LEU A 340 -12.56 -2.55 -11.43
C LEU A 340 -13.12 -3.96 -11.66
N TRP A 341 -12.23 -4.89 -11.92
CA TRP A 341 -12.50 -6.31 -11.94
C TRP A 341 -11.45 -7.04 -11.12
N GLY A 342 -11.86 -8.03 -10.34
CA GLY A 342 -10.97 -8.85 -9.55
C GLY A 342 -11.39 -10.31 -9.53
N LYS A 343 -10.39 -11.16 -9.35
CA LYS A 343 -10.56 -12.60 -9.14
C LYS A 343 -9.69 -13.05 -7.99
N ARG A 344 -10.28 -13.78 -7.05
CA ARG A 344 -9.60 -14.52 -5.98
C ARG A 344 -9.67 -16.01 -6.27
N GLU A 345 -8.59 -16.74 -5.99
CA GLU A 345 -8.51 -18.19 -6.04
C GLU A 345 -7.92 -18.71 -4.74
N ASN A 346 -8.53 -19.75 -4.20
CA ASN A 346 -8.06 -20.49 -3.02
C ASN A 346 -7.10 -21.63 -3.40
N LYS A 347 -6.49 -22.25 -2.40
CA LYS A 347 -5.51 -23.32 -2.56
C LYS A 347 -6.09 -24.57 -3.23
N ASP A 348 -7.36 -24.90 -3.00
CA ASP A 348 -8.09 -26.02 -3.63
C ASP A 348 -8.48 -25.75 -5.09
N GLY A 349 -8.38 -24.50 -5.55
CA GLY A 349 -8.73 -24.08 -6.90
C GLY A 349 -10.09 -23.41 -7.02
N ASP A 350 -10.88 -23.37 -5.94
CA ASP A 350 -12.13 -22.61 -5.90
C ASP A 350 -11.86 -21.12 -6.07
N SER A 351 -12.75 -20.42 -6.77
CA SER A 351 -12.53 -19.01 -7.10
C SER A 351 -13.79 -18.19 -7.09
N GLY A 352 -13.65 -16.89 -6.76
CA GLY A 352 -14.69 -15.88 -6.86
C GLY A 352 -14.23 -14.69 -7.69
N GLU A 353 -15.18 -14.00 -8.32
CA GLU A 353 -14.95 -12.80 -9.13
C GLU A 353 -15.86 -11.67 -8.66
N ALA A 354 -15.39 -10.44 -8.81
CA ALA A 354 -16.21 -9.28 -8.51
C ALA A 354 -15.90 -8.10 -9.44
N LYS A 355 -16.90 -7.24 -9.62
CA LYS A 355 -16.83 -6.02 -10.42
C LYS A 355 -17.34 -4.84 -9.61
N GLN A 356 -16.67 -3.70 -9.77
CA GLN A 356 -17.03 -2.49 -9.09
C GLN A 356 -16.81 -1.28 -10.00
N LEU A 357 -17.71 -0.29 -9.92
CA LEU A 357 -17.56 1.02 -10.54
C LEU A 357 -17.42 2.07 -9.44
N GLN A 358 -16.36 2.85 -9.50
CA GLN A 358 -16.15 3.96 -8.56
C GLN A 358 -16.11 5.29 -9.27
N MET A 359 -16.67 6.31 -8.63
CA MET A 359 -16.58 7.71 -9.03
C MET A 359 -16.12 8.55 -7.86
N MET A 360 -15.33 9.58 -8.11
CA MET A 360 -14.92 10.53 -7.06
C MET A 360 -14.92 11.97 -7.53
N ILE A 361 -15.12 12.86 -6.59
CA ILE A 361 -14.72 14.27 -6.67
C ILE A 361 -13.89 14.62 -5.44
N ARG A 362 -12.77 15.31 -5.65
CA ARG A 362 -11.82 15.69 -4.62
C ARG A 362 -11.50 17.18 -4.72
N TYR A 363 -11.66 17.89 -3.63
CA TYR A 363 -11.36 19.32 -3.49
C TYR A 363 -10.08 19.49 -2.68
N ILE A 364 -9.04 20.07 -3.28
CA ILE A 364 -7.69 20.20 -2.72
C ILE A 364 -7.48 21.65 -2.22
N PHE A 365 -7.00 21.82 -0.97
CA PHE A 365 -6.75 23.14 -0.34
C PHE A 365 -5.36 23.25 0.29
#